data_4c1193f7f673f0f48c65fe4be619ade0
#
_entry.id   4c1193f7f673f0f48c65fe4be619ade0
#
_cell.length_a   1.000
_cell.length_b   1.000
_cell.length_c   1.000
_cell.angle_alpha   90.00
_cell.angle_beta   90.00
_cell.angle_gamma   90.00
#
_symmetry.space_group_name_H-M   'P 1'
#
loop_
_entity.id
_entity.type
_entity.pdbx_description
1 polymer ?
#
loop_
_entity_poly.entity_id
_entity_poly.type
_entity_poly.pdbx_seq_one_letter_code
_entity_poly.pdbx_strand_id
1 'polypeptide(L)'
;REWLLKTTLLDSFCAPLVEAVCRAEGPDRTRKHISEEIELTGNEFVRWLQDENLFLVLLCDEGPWFRFHHLFQSLLQDVLRDQVTPDEIAALYLRASNWCAENGRLEDAVRYALAANEPAVAGQVLVRHRMALMDTGQWQRLDRLLELLPAATVAQSPLLLSTRGFIALQHGDPWEAIALEQQAT
;
A
#
# COMPACT_ATOMS: atom_id res chain seq x y z
N ARG A 1 16.33 -15.13 -3.89
CA ARG A 1 15.60 -15.70 -2.74
C ARG A 1 14.98 -14.61 -1.86
N GLU A 2 15.74 -13.59 -1.49
CA GLU A 2 15.27 -12.49 -0.63
C GLU A 2 14.08 -11.74 -1.24
N TRP A 3 14.17 -11.36 -2.51
CA TRP A 3 13.08 -10.71 -3.25
C TRP A 3 11.80 -11.55 -3.28
N LEU A 4 11.93 -12.87 -3.44
CA LEU A 4 10.79 -13.79 -3.42
C LEU A 4 10.04 -13.71 -2.09
N LEU A 5 10.76 -13.76 -0.97
CA LEU A 5 10.15 -13.66 0.36
C LEU A 5 9.50 -12.30 0.58
N LYS A 6 10.18 -11.20 0.28
CA LYS A 6 9.63 -9.84 0.44
C LYS A 6 8.39 -9.60 -0.41
N THR A 7 8.36 -10.13 -1.65
CA THR A 7 7.22 -9.98 -2.56
C THR A 7 5.96 -10.69 -2.05
N THR A 8 6.10 -11.71 -1.20
CA THR A 8 4.93 -12.42 -0.64
C THR A 8 4.08 -11.57 0.30
N LEU A 9 4.57 -10.43 0.78
CA LEU A 9 3.79 -9.46 1.56
C LEU A 9 2.75 -8.73 0.71
N LEU A 10 2.90 -8.74 -0.62
CA LEU A 10 2.02 -8.04 -1.54
C LEU A 10 0.86 -8.94 -1.95
N ASP A 11 -0.37 -8.42 -1.90
CA ASP A 11 -1.58 -9.11 -2.36
C ASP A 11 -1.54 -9.32 -3.88
N SER A 12 -1.04 -8.31 -4.58
CA SER A 12 -0.74 -8.36 -6.01
C SER A 12 0.48 -7.49 -6.30
N PHE A 13 1.21 -7.81 -7.36
CA PHE A 13 2.43 -7.10 -7.69
C PHE A 13 2.67 -6.98 -9.19
N CYS A 14 3.42 -5.98 -9.56
CA CYS A 14 4.03 -5.79 -10.87
C CYS A 14 5.53 -5.53 -10.69
N ALA A 15 6.29 -5.60 -11.76
CA ALA A 15 7.74 -5.43 -11.70
C ALA A 15 8.17 -4.11 -11.03
N PRO A 16 7.59 -2.93 -11.34
CA PRO A 16 7.95 -1.68 -10.67
C PRO A 16 7.66 -1.67 -9.17
N LEU A 17 6.54 -2.25 -8.72
CA LEU A 17 6.20 -2.34 -7.30
C LEU A 17 7.19 -3.24 -6.55
N VAL A 18 7.50 -4.41 -7.10
CA VAL A 18 8.50 -5.31 -6.51
C VAL A 18 9.85 -4.61 -6.38
N GLU A 19 10.28 -3.89 -7.40
CA GLU A 19 11.51 -3.13 -7.39
C GLU A 19 11.52 -2.06 -6.29
N ALA A 20 10.44 -1.28 -6.16
CA ALA A 20 10.28 -0.27 -5.13
C ALA A 20 10.31 -0.84 -3.71
N VAL A 21 9.74 -2.03 -3.51
CA VAL A 21 9.70 -2.69 -2.19
C VAL A 21 11.02 -3.38 -1.86
N CYS A 22 11.65 -4.06 -2.82
CA CYS A 22 12.80 -4.93 -2.57
C CYS A 22 14.15 -4.19 -2.66
N ARG A 23 14.26 -3.11 -3.45
CA ARG A 23 15.46 -2.27 -3.45
C ARG A 23 15.53 -1.50 -2.13
N ALA A 24 16.57 -1.79 -1.35
CA ALA A 24 16.86 -1.02 -0.15
C ALA A 24 17.40 0.35 -0.54
N GLU A 25 16.61 1.39 -0.37
CA GLU A 25 17.15 2.73 -0.16
C GLU A 25 17.51 2.87 1.32
N GLY A 26 18.57 2.20 1.74
CA GLY A 26 19.15 2.48 3.05
C GLY A 26 20.12 3.66 2.94
N PRO A 27 20.25 4.52 3.98
CA PRO A 27 21.24 5.62 4.01
C PRO A 27 22.69 5.13 4.03
N ASP A 28 22.94 3.85 4.00
CA ASP A 28 24.29 3.29 4.06
C ASP A 28 24.85 2.94 2.66
N ARG A 29 25.01 4.00 1.84
CA ARG A 29 25.79 3.95 0.59
C ARG A 29 27.31 3.72 0.82
N THR A 30 27.74 3.47 2.04
CA THR A 30 29.17 3.33 2.40
C THR A 30 29.69 1.90 2.41
N ARG A 31 28.85 0.88 2.25
CA ARG A 31 29.34 -0.48 1.98
C ARG A 31 29.49 -0.73 0.48
N LYS A 32 30.42 0.01 -0.11
CA LYS A 32 31.02 -0.30 -1.40
C LYS A 32 31.87 -1.58 -1.29
N HIS A 33 31.20 -2.73 -1.17
CA HIS A 33 31.87 -3.97 -1.56
C HIS A 33 31.70 -4.12 -3.06
N ILE A 34 32.83 -3.99 -3.73
CA ILE A 34 33.08 -4.32 -5.12
C ILE A 34 32.77 -5.82 -5.29
N SER A 35 31.52 -6.10 -5.59
CA SER A 35 31.08 -7.32 -6.25
C SER A 35 30.20 -6.82 -7.40
N GLU A 36 30.50 -7.22 -8.61
CA GLU A 36 29.61 -7.11 -9.77
C GLU A 36 28.36 -7.98 -9.51
N GLU A 37 27.56 -7.60 -8.52
CA GLU A 37 26.21 -8.13 -8.37
C GLU A 37 25.41 -7.51 -9.51
N ILE A 38 25.00 -8.36 -10.46
CA ILE A 38 23.97 -8.07 -11.45
C ILE A 38 22.79 -7.53 -10.64
N GLU A 39 22.56 -6.22 -10.70
CA GLU A 39 21.44 -5.59 -10.01
C GLU A 39 20.14 -6.13 -10.59
N LEU A 40 19.52 -7.06 -9.89
CA LEU A 40 18.26 -7.69 -10.29
C LEU A 40 17.20 -6.59 -10.47
N THR A 41 16.65 -6.48 -11.66
CA THR A 41 15.53 -5.58 -11.93
C THR A 41 14.19 -6.26 -11.61
N GLY A 42 13.14 -5.47 -11.36
CA GLY A 42 11.80 -6.01 -11.15
C GLY A 42 11.31 -6.85 -12.33
N ASN A 43 11.66 -6.46 -13.56
CA ASN A 43 11.31 -7.22 -14.76
C ASN A 43 12.04 -8.57 -14.87
N GLU A 44 13.32 -8.62 -14.55
CA GLU A 44 14.09 -9.86 -14.53
C GLU A 44 13.58 -10.80 -13.44
N PHE A 45 13.22 -10.24 -12.28
CA PHE A 45 12.64 -11.02 -11.20
C PHE A 45 11.29 -11.65 -11.58
N VAL A 46 10.37 -10.85 -12.15
CA VAL A 46 9.06 -11.37 -12.60
C VAL A 46 9.24 -12.43 -13.70
N ARG A 47 10.15 -12.21 -14.66
CA ARG A 47 10.47 -13.20 -15.68
C ARG A 47 10.98 -14.49 -15.05
N TRP A 48 11.92 -14.40 -14.12
CA TRP A 48 12.43 -15.56 -13.39
C TRP A 48 11.32 -16.33 -12.66
N LEU A 49 10.37 -15.63 -11.99
CA LEU A 49 9.22 -16.26 -11.36
C LEU A 49 8.36 -17.04 -12.35
N GLN A 50 8.20 -16.52 -13.58
CA GLN A 50 7.44 -17.18 -14.64
C GLN A 50 8.18 -18.39 -15.20
N ASP A 51 9.48 -18.28 -15.45
CA ASP A 51 10.33 -19.34 -16.00
C ASP A 51 10.42 -20.53 -15.04
N GLU A 52 10.53 -20.26 -13.73
CA GLU A 52 10.54 -21.28 -12.66
C GLU A 52 9.14 -21.79 -12.30
N ASN A 53 8.09 -21.30 -12.95
CA ASN A 53 6.69 -21.73 -12.77
C ASN A 53 6.22 -21.67 -11.29
N LEU A 54 6.57 -20.59 -10.57
CA LEU A 54 6.39 -20.43 -9.12
C LEU A 54 4.95 -20.03 -8.73
N PHE A 55 3.94 -20.80 -9.17
CA PHE A 55 2.55 -20.65 -8.78
C PHE A 55 2.00 -19.23 -8.94
N LEU A 56 2.38 -18.54 -10.02
CA LEU A 56 1.88 -17.21 -10.35
C LEU A 56 0.51 -17.28 -11.02
N VAL A 57 -0.36 -16.36 -10.63
CA VAL A 57 -1.63 -16.08 -11.29
C VAL A 57 -1.52 -14.70 -11.93
N LEU A 58 -1.69 -14.63 -13.25
CA LEU A 58 -1.77 -13.38 -13.99
C LEU A 58 -3.15 -12.74 -13.75
N LEU A 59 -3.16 -11.48 -13.37
CA LEU A 59 -4.34 -10.64 -13.20
C LEU A 59 -4.49 -9.77 -14.44
N CYS A 60 -5.62 -9.88 -15.16
CA CYS A 60 -5.80 -9.30 -16.51
C CYS A 60 -6.30 -7.85 -16.54
N ASP A 61 -6.36 -7.12 -15.42
CA ASP A 61 -7.19 -5.93 -15.38
C ASP A 61 -6.52 -4.62 -15.85
N GLU A 62 -5.20 -4.43 -15.74
CA GLU A 62 -4.54 -3.20 -16.27
C GLU A 62 -3.01 -3.35 -16.34
N GLY A 63 -2.52 -4.26 -17.19
CA GLY A 63 -1.09 -4.51 -17.36
C GLY A 63 -0.61 -5.81 -16.67
N PRO A 64 0.69 -6.10 -16.63
CA PRO A 64 1.22 -7.37 -16.12
C PRO A 64 1.23 -7.38 -14.58
N TRP A 65 0.05 -7.49 -13.97
CA TRP A 65 -0.12 -7.72 -12.56
C TRP A 65 -0.20 -9.20 -12.25
N PHE A 66 0.46 -9.61 -11.19
CA PHE A 66 0.59 -10.99 -10.74
C PHE A 66 0.19 -11.10 -9.27
N ARG A 67 -0.22 -12.29 -8.88
CA ARG A 67 -0.31 -12.70 -7.47
C ARG A 67 0.23 -14.11 -7.32
N PHE A 68 0.71 -14.44 -6.14
CA PHE A 68 1.00 -15.82 -5.82
C PHE A 68 -0.29 -16.59 -5.52
N HIS A 69 -0.27 -17.90 -5.78
CA HIS A 69 -1.31 -18.77 -5.25
C HIS A 69 -1.27 -18.73 -3.71
N HIS A 70 -2.44 -18.61 -3.07
CA HIS A 70 -2.54 -18.31 -1.63
C HIS A 70 -1.76 -19.29 -0.73
N LEU A 71 -1.79 -20.61 -1.02
CA LEU A 71 -1.04 -21.58 -0.22
C LEU A 71 0.48 -21.40 -0.32
N PHE A 72 0.98 -21.09 -1.51
CA PHE A 72 2.39 -20.81 -1.73
C PHE A 72 2.80 -19.51 -1.03
N GLN A 73 1.96 -18.49 -1.13
CA GLN A 73 2.17 -17.20 -0.45
C GLN A 73 2.25 -17.38 1.07
N SER A 74 1.28 -18.08 1.67
CA SER A 74 1.25 -18.31 3.12
C SER A 74 2.50 -19.03 3.62
N LEU A 75 2.93 -20.10 2.92
CA LEU A 75 4.15 -20.83 3.27
C LEU A 75 5.39 -19.93 3.28
N LEU A 76 5.53 -19.08 2.26
CA LEU A 76 6.69 -18.19 2.17
C LEU A 76 6.61 -17.02 3.17
N GLN A 77 5.41 -16.56 3.51
CA GLN A 77 5.22 -15.56 4.56
C GLN A 77 5.64 -16.07 5.94
N ASP A 78 5.38 -17.35 6.24
CA ASP A 78 5.86 -17.96 7.50
C ASP A 78 7.39 -17.98 7.53
N VAL A 79 8.03 -18.39 6.42
CA VAL A 79 9.50 -18.34 6.30
C VAL A 79 10.05 -16.91 6.42
N LEU A 80 9.35 -15.92 5.86
CA LEU A 80 9.76 -14.52 5.98
C LEU A 80 9.72 -14.04 7.43
N ARG A 81 8.65 -14.33 8.16
CA ARG A 81 8.48 -13.95 9.57
C ARG A 81 9.56 -14.54 10.49
N ASP A 82 10.07 -15.70 10.14
CA ASP A 82 11.18 -16.33 10.88
C ASP A 82 12.54 -15.66 10.61
N GLN A 83 12.69 -14.94 9.50
CA GLN A 83 13.98 -14.39 9.04
C GLN A 83 14.08 -12.88 9.14
N VAL A 84 12.94 -12.17 9.25
CA VAL A 84 12.85 -10.72 9.16
C VAL A 84 12.10 -10.18 10.38
N THR A 85 12.60 -9.09 10.95
CA THR A 85 11.99 -8.47 12.11
C THR A 85 10.64 -7.80 11.77
N PRO A 86 9.74 -7.63 12.75
CA PRO A 86 8.49 -6.90 12.53
C PRO A 86 8.70 -5.49 11.98
N ASP A 87 9.73 -4.78 12.42
CA ASP A 87 10.05 -3.42 11.96
C ASP A 87 10.49 -3.40 10.49
N GLU A 88 11.26 -4.40 10.07
CA GLU A 88 11.63 -4.56 8.66
C GLU A 88 10.40 -4.89 7.79
N ILE A 89 9.49 -5.73 8.27
CA ILE A 89 8.22 -6.01 7.58
C ILE A 89 7.38 -4.75 7.46
N ALA A 90 7.26 -3.95 8.53
CA ALA A 90 6.57 -2.67 8.51
C ALA A 90 7.18 -1.71 7.48
N ALA A 91 8.51 -1.63 7.41
CA ALA A 91 9.21 -0.82 6.42
C ALA A 91 8.94 -1.27 4.97
N LEU A 92 8.80 -2.59 4.72
CA LEU A 92 8.41 -3.13 3.42
C LEU A 92 6.99 -2.70 3.04
N TYR A 93 6.04 -2.82 3.96
CA TYR A 93 4.67 -2.36 3.75
C TYR A 93 4.58 -0.85 3.51
N LEU A 94 5.34 -0.03 4.22
CA LEU A 94 5.37 1.42 4.00
C LEU A 94 5.91 1.78 2.62
N ARG A 95 6.93 1.07 2.12
CA ARG A 95 7.40 1.24 0.74
C ARG A 95 6.34 0.89 -0.29
N ALA A 96 5.63 -0.23 -0.06
CA ALA A 96 4.51 -0.62 -0.91
C ALA A 96 3.38 0.43 -0.88
N SER A 97 3.03 0.94 0.31
CA SER A 97 2.05 2.01 0.49
C SER A 97 2.41 3.26 -0.29
N ASN A 98 3.65 3.75 -0.15
CA ASN A 98 4.11 4.94 -0.86
C ASN A 98 4.04 4.76 -2.38
N TRP A 99 4.57 3.64 -2.89
CA TRP A 99 4.52 3.37 -4.32
C TRP A 99 3.07 3.29 -4.84
N CYS A 100 2.19 2.60 -4.13
CA CYS A 100 0.78 2.49 -4.49
C CYS A 100 0.08 3.86 -4.50
N ALA A 101 0.36 4.72 -3.52
CA ALA A 101 -0.18 6.07 -3.46
C ALA A 101 0.25 6.91 -4.67
N GLU A 102 1.52 6.87 -5.04
CA GLU A 102 2.08 7.58 -6.21
C GLU A 102 1.53 7.07 -7.54
N ASN A 103 1.12 5.79 -7.59
CA ASN A 103 0.57 5.16 -8.80
C ASN A 103 -0.97 5.07 -8.80
N GLY A 104 -1.66 5.83 -7.95
CA GLY A 104 -3.12 5.95 -7.94
C GLY A 104 -3.88 4.74 -7.36
N ARG A 105 -3.17 3.76 -6.80
CA ARG A 105 -3.75 2.58 -6.12
C ARG A 105 -4.00 2.88 -4.65
N LEU A 106 -4.89 3.83 -4.38
CA LEU A 106 -5.09 4.39 -3.04
C LEU A 106 -5.62 3.35 -2.04
N GLU A 107 -6.46 2.44 -2.47
CA GLU A 107 -6.99 1.35 -1.63
C GLU A 107 -5.87 0.44 -1.14
N ASP A 108 -4.94 0.08 -2.01
CA ASP A 108 -3.78 -0.74 -1.65
C ASP A 108 -2.81 0.07 -0.78
N ALA A 109 -2.61 1.35 -1.07
CA ALA A 109 -1.77 2.23 -0.27
C ALA A 109 -2.25 2.32 1.19
N VAL A 110 -3.55 2.52 1.40
CA VAL A 110 -4.16 2.56 2.73
C VAL A 110 -4.02 1.21 3.42
N ARG A 111 -4.32 0.09 2.72
CA ARG A 111 -4.20 -1.26 3.30
C ARG A 111 -2.78 -1.58 3.73
N TYR A 112 -1.78 -1.26 2.91
CA TYR A 112 -0.37 -1.51 3.27
C TYR A 112 0.10 -0.63 4.42
N ALA A 113 -0.31 0.64 4.50
CA ALA A 113 0.00 1.46 5.67
C ALA A 113 -0.62 0.91 6.97
N LEU A 114 -1.85 0.41 6.90
CA LEU A 114 -2.49 -0.26 8.04
C LEU A 114 -1.81 -1.60 8.40
N ALA A 115 -1.36 -2.37 7.40
CA ALA A 115 -0.59 -3.61 7.62
C ALA A 115 0.79 -3.34 8.25
N ALA A 116 1.37 -2.16 8.01
CA ALA A 116 2.55 -1.67 8.71
C ALA A 116 2.29 -1.22 10.15
N ASN A 117 1.03 -1.29 10.62
CA ASN A 117 0.58 -0.73 11.90
C ASN A 117 0.79 0.80 12.01
N GLU A 118 0.67 1.51 10.88
CA GLU A 118 0.85 2.96 10.75
C GLU A 118 -0.44 3.66 10.27
N PRO A 119 -1.50 3.69 11.10
CA PRO A 119 -2.78 4.28 10.70
C PRO A 119 -2.69 5.79 10.42
N ALA A 120 -1.72 6.48 11.04
CA ALA A 120 -1.46 7.89 10.75
C ALA A 120 -0.98 8.09 9.30
N VAL A 121 -0.11 7.20 8.79
CA VAL A 121 0.34 7.23 7.39
C VAL A 121 -0.83 6.93 6.44
N ALA A 122 -1.68 5.97 6.77
CA ALA A 122 -2.89 5.68 6.00
C ALA A 122 -3.81 6.91 5.91
N GLY A 123 -4.02 7.64 7.01
CA GLY A 123 -4.76 8.89 7.03
C GLY A 123 -4.11 9.98 6.16
N GLN A 124 -2.78 10.10 6.20
CA GLN A 124 -2.03 11.08 5.38
C GLN A 124 -2.17 10.78 3.87
N VAL A 125 -2.20 9.51 3.45
CA VAL A 125 -2.48 9.13 2.06
C VAL A 125 -3.81 9.73 1.62
N LEU A 126 -4.88 9.56 2.42
CA LEU A 126 -6.19 10.14 2.11
C LEU A 126 -6.16 11.66 2.08
N VAL A 127 -5.59 12.30 3.09
CA VAL A 127 -5.49 13.77 3.16
C VAL A 127 -4.81 14.34 1.91
N ARG A 128 -3.76 13.69 1.42
CA ARG A 128 -3.01 14.12 0.21
C ARG A 128 -3.86 14.03 -1.05
N HIS A 129 -4.66 12.97 -1.18
CA HIS A 129 -5.37 12.66 -2.43
C HIS A 129 -6.85 13.07 -2.44
N ARG A 130 -7.41 13.48 -1.27
CA ARG A 130 -8.85 13.79 -1.13
C ARG A 130 -9.35 14.83 -2.14
N MET A 131 -8.58 15.92 -2.34
CA MET A 131 -9.02 17.00 -3.24
C MET A 131 -9.14 16.50 -4.68
N ALA A 132 -8.16 15.73 -5.16
CA ALA A 132 -8.22 15.16 -6.52
C ALA A 132 -9.41 14.21 -6.69
N LEU A 133 -9.76 13.41 -5.66
CA LEU A 133 -10.95 12.57 -5.68
C LEU A 133 -12.24 13.40 -5.67
N MET A 134 -12.27 14.48 -4.89
CA MET A 134 -13.39 15.42 -4.83
C MET A 134 -13.59 16.14 -6.17
N ASP A 135 -12.55 16.70 -6.75
CA ASP A 135 -12.59 17.44 -8.02
C ASP A 135 -13.02 16.54 -9.21
N THR A 136 -12.72 15.24 -9.14
CA THR A 136 -13.11 14.26 -10.15
C THR A 136 -14.44 13.57 -9.86
N GLY A 137 -15.16 13.97 -8.80
CA GLY A 137 -16.47 13.42 -8.44
C GLY A 137 -16.43 11.97 -7.93
N GLN A 138 -15.29 11.48 -7.46
CA GLN A 138 -15.12 10.10 -6.98
C GLN A 138 -15.53 9.94 -5.50
N TRP A 139 -16.70 10.47 -5.11
CA TRP A 139 -17.19 10.50 -3.72
C TRP A 139 -17.33 9.11 -3.11
N GLN A 140 -17.89 8.17 -3.87
CA GLN A 140 -18.07 6.78 -3.42
C GLN A 140 -16.73 6.07 -3.17
N ARG A 141 -15.71 6.44 -3.94
CA ARG A 141 -14.35 5.91 -3.72
C ARG A 141 -13.73 6.50 -2.46
N LEU A 142 -13.90 7.80 -2.27
CA LEU A 142 -13.41 8.52 -1.09
C LEU A 142 -14.08 7.99 0.19
N ASP A 143 -15.39 7.73 0.14
CA ASP A 143 -16.15 7.15 1.25
C ASP A 143 -15.61 5.78 1.65
N ARG A 144 -15.46 4.87 0.68
CA ARG A 144 -14.86 3.54 0.92
C ARG A 144 -13.43 3.62 1.50
N LEU A 145 -12.64 4.58 1.06
CA LEU A 145 -11.29 4.78 1.60
C LEU A 145 -11.31 5.28 3.05
N LEU A 146 -12.27 6.15 3.40
CA LEU A 146 -12.48 6.57 4.79
C LEU A 146 -12.94 5.43 5.69
N GLU A 147 -13.79 4.52 5.17
CA GLU A 147 -14.23 3.33 5.90
C GLU A 147 -13.09 2.35 6.23
N LEU A 148 -12.02 2.33 5.42
CA LEU A 148 -10.83 1.51 5.72
C LEU A 148 -10.05 2.03 6.93
N LEU A 149 -10.15 3.32 7.25
CA LEU A 149 -9.39 3.92 8.34
C LEU A 149 -10.02 3.61 9.70
N PRO A 150 -9.21 3.35 10.73
CA PRO A 150 -9.70 3.29 12.10
C PRO A 150 -10.41 4.59 12.48
N ALA A 151 -11.54 4.48 13.19
CA ALA A 151 -12.32 5.65 13.62
C ALA A 151 -11.49 6.67 14.41
N ALA A 152 -10.55 6.19 15.23
CA ALA A 152 -9.63 7.04 15.99
C ALA A 152 -8.72 7.89 15.07
N THR A 153 -8.26 7.33 13.94
CA THR A 153 -7.43 8.06 12.96
C THR A 153 -8.24 9.17 12.29
N VAL A 154 -9.49 8.90 11.94
CA VAL A 154 -10.39 9.90 11.36
C VAL A 154 -10.68 11.01 12.39
N ALA A 155 -10.99 10.63 13.64
CA ALA A 155 -11.31 11.58 14.72
C ALA A 155 -10.14 12.51 15.10
N GLN A 156 -8.90 12.06 14.91
CA GLN A 156 -7.70 12.86 15.20
C GLN A 156 -7.30 13.81 14.05
N SER A 157 -7.97 13.72 12.90
CA SER A 157 -7.65 14.56 11.74
C SER A 157 -8.82 15.46 11.34
N PRO A 158 -8.75 16.77 11.62
CA PRO A 158 -9.79 17.73 11.23
C PRO A 158 -10.12 17.65 9.73
N LEU A 159 -9.10 17.43 8.89
CA LEU A 159 -9.28 17.32 7.44
C LEU A 159 -10.06 16.06 7.01
N LEU A 160 -9.90 14.94 7.73
CA LEU A 160 -10.66 13.72 7.46
C LEU A 160 -12.09 13.83 8.00
N LEU A 161 -12.28 14.46 9.17
CA LEU A 161 -13.60 14.77 9.71
C LEU A 161 -14.40 15.67 8.76
N SER A 162 -13.79 16.78 8.30
CA SER A 162 -14.40 17.67 7.33
C SER A 162 -14.73 16.96 6.01
N THR A 163 -13.84 16.08 5.54
CA THR A 163 -14.08 15.27 4.34
C THR A 163 -15.28 14.34 4.55
N ARG A 164 -15.40 13.70 5.71
CA ARG A 164 -16.55 12.85 6.06
C ARG A 164 -17.84 13.66 6.16
N GLY A 165 -17.80 14.85 6.77
CA GLY A 165 -18.93 15.78 6.81
C GLY A 165 -19.41 16.16 5.41
N PHE A 166 -18.47 16.44 4.50
CA PHE A 166 -18.81 16.72 3.11
C PHE A 166 -19.49 15.52 2.42
N ILE A 167 -19.02 14.30 2.64
CA ILE A 167 -19.64 13.09 2.08
C ILE A 167 -21.05 12.88 2.66
N ALA A 168 -21.25 13.12 3.96
CA ALA A 168 -22.57 13.07 4.59
C ALA A 168 -23.57 14.02 3.90
N LEU A 169 -23.14 15.24 3.54
CA LEU A 169 -23.95 16.17 2.75
C LEU A 169 -24.33 15.60 1.37
N GLN A 170 -23.41 14.92 0.70
CA GLN A 170 -23.69 14.30 -0.61
C GLN A 170 -24.69 13.14 -0.49
N HIS A 171 -24.73 12.46 0.64
CA HIS A 171 -25.71 11.41 0.95
C HIS A 171 -27.06 11.98 1.47
N GLY A 172 -27.15 13.29 1.65
CA GLY A 172 -28.38 13.96 2.10
C GLY A 172 -28.58 13.94 3.62
N ASP A 173 -27.50 13.75 4.39
CA ASP A 173 -27.52 13.84 5.85
C ASP A 173 -26.82 15.12 6.36
N PRO A 174 -27.53 16.25 6.43
CA PRO A 174 -26.95 17.50 6.91
C PRO A 174 -26.69 17.50 8.42
N TRP A 175 -27.37 16.66 9.19
CA TRP A 175 -27.19 16.64 10.64
C TRP A 175 -25.89 15.94 11.02
N GLU A 176 -25.55 14.83 10.35
CA GLU A 176 -24.25 14.19 10.51
C GLU A 176 -23.12 15.13 10.09
N ALA A 177 -23.29 15.83 8.98
CA ALA A 177 -22.30 16.80 8.49
C ALA A 177 -22.01 17.90 9.51
N ILE A 178 -23.03 18.50 10.12
CA ILE A 178 -22.87 19.54 11.15
C ILE A 178 -22.14 18.98 12.39
N ALA A 179 -22.50 17.76 12.83
CA ALA A 179 -21.87 17.12 13.98
C ALA A 179 -20.38 16.87 13.74
N LEU A 180 -19.99 16.43 12.54
CA LEU A 180 -18.61 16.18 12.16
C LEU A 180 -17.79 17.47 12.02
N GLU A 181 -18.35 18.53 11.46
CA GLU A 181 -17.69 19.84 11.38
C GLU A 181 -17.44 20.45 12.78
N GLN A 182 -18.35 20.26 13.72
CA GLN A 182 -18.15 20.69 15.10
C GLN A 182 -17.03 19.92 15.82
N GLN A 183 -16.77 18.68 15.44
CA GLN A 183 -15.66 17.88 15.95
C GLN A 183 -14.31 18.25 15.31
N ALA A 184 -14.35 18.81 14.10
CA ALA A 184 -13.15 19.21 13.36
C ALA A 184 -12.56 20.56 13.80
N THR A 185 -13.28 21.34 14.65
CA THR A 185 -12.92 22.67 15.14
C THR A 185 -12.19 22.58 16.47
#